data_728521434501b72e0717d1d77f37dd26
#
_entry.id   728521434501b72e0717d1d77f37dd26
#
_cell.length_a   1.000
_cell.length_b   1.000
_cell.length_c   1.000
_cell.angle_alpha   90.00
_cell.angle_beta   90.00
_cell.angle_gamma   90.00
#
_symmetry.space_group_name_H-M   'P 1'
#
loop_
_entity.id
_entity.type
_entity.pdbx_description
1 polymer ?
#
loop_
_entity_poly.entity_id
_entity_poly.type
_entity_poly.pdbx_seq_one_letter_code
_entity_poly.pdbx_strand_id
1 'polypeptide(L)'
;MAYIAGVKMDLAQWCSLFLALGVAGCTSMKPGAVRSTGGTKPAVINDRAIIGQMTREATRMMDSGEPVSMESLIEQLKKEPRVSLKLPAGKGAPAADAQKAIAVVGGVYKCKSCTRWHVAPASGFLIAEDMVVTNYHVVNQPERSSLAVRLFDGRVFMVEAVVAASERFDLAVLRIPKTGVKPVALGQAAPVEAKVDLISHPNQRFYTLTEGRVARYFMMQRDRKQVSAMSITADFGRGSSGGPVFNETGEVVGIAASTESLYYTEKDGEQKNLQMLFKHCVPVSQLRELIGE
;
A
#
# COMPACT_ATOMS: atom_id res chain seq x y z
N MET A 1 27.95 -14.34 35.41
CA MET A 1 28.12 -14.18 36.84
C MET A 1 28.38 -12.73 37.15
N ALA A 2 27.43 -12.03 37.72
CA ALA A 2 27.61 -10.76 38.38
C ALA A 2 26.63 -10.73 39.55
N TYR A 3 27.21 -10.74 40.73
CA TYR A 3 26.51 -10.61 42.03
C TYR A 3 26.07 -9.14 42.20
N ILE A 4 24.81 -8.91 42.58
CA ILE A 4 24.40 -7.70 43.29
C ILE A 4 23.68 -8.15 44.56
N ALA A 5 24.21 -7.57 45.68
CA ALA A 5 23.87 -7.90 47.06
C ALA A 5 22.40 -7.67 47.41
N GLY A 6 21.89 -8.56 48.28
CA GLY A 6 20.52 -8.53 48.77
C GLY A 6 20.23 -7.40 49.75
N VAL A 7 19.02 -6.86 49.59
CA VAL A 7 18.26 -6.25 50.69
C VAL A 7 16.86 -6.88 50.64
N LYS A 8 16.56 -7.70 51.64
CA LYS A 8 15.18 -8.14 51.92
C LYS A 8 14.46 -6.96 52.59
N MET A 9 13.49 -6.41 51.93
CA MET A 9 12.53 -5.50 52.55
C MET A 9 11.19 -6.21 52.72
N ASP A 10 10.66 -6.16 53.92
CA ASP A 10 9.45 -6.83 54.37
C ASP A 10 8.19 -6.11 53.87
N LEU A 11 7.17 -6.87 53.47
CA LEU A 11 5.91 -6.40 52.89
C LEU A 11 5.06 -5.55 53.80
N ALA A 12 5.45 -5.37 55.09
CA ALA A 12 4.67 -4.67 56.13
C ALA A 12 4.93 -3.15 56.22
N GLN A 13 5.92 -2.61 55.48
CA GLN A 13 6.30 -1.18 55.54
C GLN A 13 5.69 -0.28 54.49
N TRP A 14 4.84 -0.79 53.62
CA TRP A 14 4.21 0.01 52.56
C TRP A 14 2.82 0.58 52.88
N CYS A 15 2.30 0.31 54.08
CA CYS A 15 0.94 0.77 54.47
C CYS A 15 0.87 2.04 55.32
N SER A 16 1.98 2.78 55.55
CA SER A 16 1.95 3.89 56.52
C SER A 16 2.32 5.27 56.00
N LEU A 17 2.32 5.51 54.66
CA LEU A 17 2.69 6.85 54.16
C LEU A 17 1.68 7.49 53.18
N PHE A 18 0.41 7.15 53.24
CA PHE A 18 -0.66 7.84 52.48
C PHE A 18 -1.88 8.15 53.34
N LEU A 19 -1.68 8.97 54.38
CA LEU A 19 -2.79 9.62 55.07
C LEU A 19 -2.37 11.03 55.50
N ALA A 20 -2.51 11.97 54.61
CA ALA A 20 -2.81 13.39 54.80
C ALA A 20 -2.50 14.18 53.54
N LEU A 21 -3.53 14.44 52.73
CA LEU A 21 -3.68 15.73 52.02
C LEU A 21 -5.00 15.69 51.21
N GLY A 22 -5.97 16.47 51.69
CA GLY A 22 -6.85 17.25 50.84
C GLY A 22 -7.99 16.54 50.14
N VAL A 23 -9.13 16.46 50.75
CA VAL A 23 -10.45 16.32 50.10
C VAL A 23 -10.66 17.56 49.19
N ALA A 24 -10.55 17.41 47.89
CA ALA A 24 -11.03 18.38 46.94
C ALA A 24 -11.82 17.62 45.84
N GLY A 25 -13.15 17.82 45.87
CA GLY A 25 -14.06 17.78 44.75
C GLY A 25 -13.95 16.62 43.76
N CYS A 26 -14.56 15.46 44.09
CA CYS A 26 -15.00 14.50 43.08
C CYS A 26 -16.18 15.10 42.30
N THR A 27 -15.92 15.86 41.23
CA THR A 27 -16.91 16.08 40.18
C THR A 27 -17.10 14.75 39.43
N SER A 28 -18.28 14.14 39.65
CA SER A 28 -18.75 12.99 38.92
C SER A 28 -18.70 13.32 37.39
N MET A 29 -17.67 12.87 36.71
CA MET A 29 -17.69 12.77 35.27
C MET A 29 -18.71 11.72 34.89
N LYS A 30 -19.88 12.13 34.40
CA LYS A 30 -20.82 11.23 33.74
C LYS A 30 -20.05 10.52 32.62
N PRO A 31 -20.14 9.19 32.50
CA PRO A 31 -19.58 8.50 31.34
C PRO A 31 -20.23 9.13 30.11
N GLY A 32 -19.40 9.74 29.26
CA GLY A 32 -19.87 10.25 27.98
C GLY A 32 -20.58 9.11 27.28
N ALA A 33 -21.85 9.32 26.96
CA ALA A 33 -22.63 8.39 26.17
C ALA A 33 -21.85 8.12 24.87
N VAL A 34 -21.32 6.90 24.74
CA VAL A 34 -20.86 6.39 23.45
C VAL A 34 -22.06 6.51 22.53
N ARG A 35 -22.05 7.50 21.64
CA ARG A 35 -23.05 7.58 20.56
C ARG A 35 -22.93 6.25 19.81
N SER A 36 -23.90 5.39 19.95
CA SER A 36 -24.13 4.28 19.05
C SER A 36 -24.39 4.90 17.67
N THR A 37 -23.35 4.98 16.83
CA THR A 37 -23.53 5.22 15.42
C THR A 37 -24.38 4.06 14.93
N GLY A 38 -25.58 4.36 14.45
CA GLY A 38 -26.54 3.37 13.96
C GLY A 38 -25.84 2.39 13.04
N GLY A 39 -25.81 1.12 13.44
CA GLY A 39 -24.97 0.08 12.86
C GLY A 39 -25.39 -0.25 11.45
N THR A 40 -24.77 0.39 10.47
CA THR A 40 -24.68 -0.18 9.14
C THR A 40 -23.80 -1.42 9.24
N LYS A 41 -24.35 -2.57 8.87
CA LYS A 41 -23.58 -3.82 8.82
C LYS A 41 -22.30 -3.56 8.02
N PRO A 42 -21.11 -3.98 8.50
CA PRO A 42 -19.87 -3.80 7.75
C PRO A 42 -19.99 -4.46 6.38
N ALA A 43 -19.52 -3.77 5.34
CA ALA A 43 -19.49 -4.33 3.99
C ALA A 43 -18.53 -5.53 3.98
N VAL A 44 -19.03 -6.69 3.59
CA VAL A 44 -18.23 -7.92 3.51
C VAL A 44 -17.60 -8.02 2.11
N ILE A 45 -16.28 -8.11 2.05
CA ILE A 45 -15.52 -8.29 0.82
C ILE A 45 -15.51 -9.78 0.46
N ASN A 46 -15.88 -10.10 -0.79
CA ASN A 46 -15.79 -11.44 -1.33
C ASN A 46 -14.63 -11.53 -2.33
N ASP A 47 -13.46 -11.95 -1.83
CA ASP A 47 -12.23 -12.03 -2.62
C ASP A 47 -12.37 -12.90 -3.88
N ARG A 48 -13.08 -14.06 -3.78
CA ARG A 48 -13.30 -14.94 -4.93
C ARG A 48 -14.20 -14.29 -5.99
N ALA A 49 -15.18 -13.53 -5.57
CA ALA A 49 -16.04 -12.80 -6.51
C ALA A 49 -15.27 -11.70 -7.23
N ILE A 50 -14.40 -10.97 -6.53
CA ILE A 50 -13.57 -9.91 -7.08
C ILE A 50 -12.61 -10.44 -8.14
N ILE A 51 -11.79 -11.44 -7.81
CA ILE A 51 -10.83 -12.00 -8.77
C ILE A 51 -11.54 -12.71 -9.91
N GLY A 52 -12.64 -13.42 -9.64
CA GLY A 52 -13.42 -14.09 -10.66
C GLY A 52 -14.08 -13.11 -11.64
N GLN A 53 -14.62 -11.98 -11.17
CA GLN A 53 -15.16 -10.92 -12.02
C GLN A 53 -14.04 -10.28 -12.86
N MET A 54 -12.93 -9.88 -12.24
CA MET A 54 -11.80 -9.28 -12.95
C MET A 54 -11.28 -10.21 -14.06
N THR A 55 -11.15 -11.51 -13.77
CA THR A 55 -10.69 -12.50 -14.75
C THR A 55 -11.67 -12.63 -15.91
N ARG A 56 -12.99 -12.70 -15.65
CA ARG A 56 -14.01 -12.78 -16.73
C ARG A 56 -14.00 -11.55 -17.64
N GLU A 57 -13.94 -10.35 -17.04
CA GLU A 57 -13.92 -9.11 -17.83
C GLU A 57 -12.61 -8.97 -18.62
N ALA A 58 -11.46 -9.29 -18.00
CA ALA A 58 -10.18 -9.31 -18.72
C ALA A 58 -10.20 -10.35 -19.86
N THR A 59 -10.73 -11.56 -19.63
CA THR A 59 -10.91 -12.58 -20.67
C THR A 59 -11.69 -12.02 -21.85
N ARG A 60 -12.87 -11.41 -21.58
CA ARG A 60 -13.72 -10.85 -22.63
C ARG A 60 -12.97 -9.79 -23.45
N MET A 61 -12.22 -8.88 -22.79
CA MET A 61 -11.47 -7.85 -23.47
C MET A 61 -10.26 -8.40 -24.24
N MET A 62 -9.60 -9.45 -23.74
CA MET A 62 -8.51 -10.13 -24.46
C MET A 62 -8.99 -10.90 -25.69
N ASP A 63 -10.19 -11.46 -25.65
CA ASP A 63 -10.73 -12.30 -26.74
C ASP A 63 -11.47 -11.46 -27.80
N SER A 64 -12.03 -10.30 -27.44
CA SER A 64 -12.84 -9.45 -28.32
C SER A 64 -12.16 -8.17 -28.80
N GLY A 65 -10.99 -7.84 -28.26
CA GLY A 65 -10.27 -6.60 -28.54
C GLY A 65 -8.81 -6.85 -28.90
N GLU A 66 -8.11 -5.76 -29.18
CA GLU A 66 -6.66 -5.73 -29.33
C GLU A 66 -6.06 -4.92 -28.18
N PRO A 67 -6.01 -5.46 -26.94
CA PRO A 67 -5.42 -4.75 -25.82
C PRO A 67 -3.93 -4.53 -26.07
N VAL A 68 -3.38 -3.43 -25.53
CA VAL A 68 -1.96 -3.17 -25.61
C VAL A 68 -1.17 -4.32 -25.01
N SER A 69 -0.26 -4.89 -25.78
CA SER A 69 0.52 -6.05 -25.35
C SER A 69 1.47 -5.69 -24.22
N MET A 70 1.80 -6.65 -23.38
CA MET A 70 2.79 -6.46 -22.31
C MET A 70 4.16 -6.07 -22.89
N GLU A 71 4.54 -6.61 -24.03
CA GLU A 71 5.78 -6.25 -24.71
C GLU A 71 5.82 -4.74 -25.04
N SER A 72 4.73 -4.21 -25.62
CA SER A 72 4.62 -2.76 -25.90
C SER A 72 4.61 -1.92 -24.63
N LEU A 73 3.93 -2.37 -23.55
CA LEU A 73 3.96 -1.67 -22.27
C LEU A 73 5.35 -1.66 -21.64
N ILE A 74 6.11 -2.77 -21.75
CA ILE A 74 7.49 -2.85 -21.26
C ILE A 74 8.43 -1.98 -22.11
N GLU A 75 8.23 -1.89 -23.41
CA GLU A 75 9.01 -0.97 -24.27
C GLU A 75 8.78 0.50 -23.85
N GLN A 76 7.53 0.87 -23.60
CA GLN A 76 7.19 2.20 -23.07
C GLN A 76 7.82 2.42 -21.70
N LEU A 77 7.71 1.45 -20.81
CA LEU A 77 8.25 1.48 -19.45
C LEU A 77 9.77 1.74 -19.44
N LYS A 78 10.53 1.01 -20.30
CA LYS A 78 11.98 1.12 -20.42
C LYS A 78 12.47 2.45 -20.98
N LYS A 79 11.61 3.20 -21.66
CA LYS A 79 11.91 4.57 -22.10
C LYS A 79 11.90 5.57 -20.95
N GLU A 80 11.45 5.16 -19.78
CA GLU A 80 11.28 5.99 -18.57
C GLU A 80 10.59 7.33 -18.89
N PRO A 81 9.39 7.31 -19.49
CA PRO A 81 8.71 8.55 -19.86
C PRO A 81 8.43 9.39 -18.62
N ARG A 82 8.37 10.70 -18.81
CA ARG A 82 8.02 11.68 -17.78
C ARG A 82 6.76 12.40 -18.21
N VAL A 83 5.95 12.76 -17.25
CA VAL A 83 4.73 13.54 -17.48
C VAL A 83 4.72 14.72 -16.52
N SER A 84 4.24 15.87 -16.99
CA SER A 84 3.96 17.00 -16.10
C SER A 84 2.45 17.04 -15.86
N LEU A 85 2.02 16.66 -14.66
CA LEU A 85 0.64 16.66 -14.26
C LEU A 85 0.41 17.81 -13.30
N LYS A 86 -0.63 18.60 -13.58
CA LYS A 86 -1.20 19.49 -12.56
C LYS A 86 -2.31 18.73 -11.85
N LEU A 87 -1.97 18.12 -10.73
CA LEU A 87 -2.96 17.44 -9.92
C LEU A 87 -3.90 18.47 -9.26
N PRO A 88 -5.21 18.19 -9.16
CA PRO A 88 -6.10 19.07 -8.46
C PRO A 88 -5.65 19.17 -6.99
N ALA A 89 -5.58 20.41 -6.46
CA ALA A 89 -5.36 20.63 -5.05
C ALA A 89 -6.55 20.00 -4.29
N GLY A 90 -6.38 18.78 -3.82
CA GLY A 90 -7.38 18.02 -3.08
C GLY A 90 -7.03 17.98 -1.60
N LYS A 91 -8.05 18.05 -0.75
CA LYS A 91 -7.89 17.60 0.63
C LYS A 91 -7.96 16.09 0.63
N GLY A 92 -7.12 15.43 1.45
CA GLY A 92 -7.21 14.02 1.72
C GLY A 92 -8.64 13.63 2.15
N ALA A 93 -8.98 12.39 1.98
CA ALA A 93 -10.25 11.83 2.39
C ALA A 93 -10.00 10.69 3.39
N PRO A 94 -10.91 10.44 4.34
CA PRO A 94 -10.82 9.27 5.21
C PRO A 94 -10.57 7.99 4.38
N ALA A 95 -9.81 7.04 4.92
CA ALA A 95 -9.43 5.81 4.22
C ALA A 95 -10.62 5.07 3.58
N ALA A 96 -11.79 5.09 4.22
CA ALA A 96 -13.01 4.49 3.70
C ALA A 96 -13.50 5.15 2.38
N ASP A 97 -13.33 6.46 2.22
CA ASP A 97 -13.68 7.18 0.99
C ASP A 97 -12.57 7.06 -0.05
N ALA A 98 -11.31 7.09 0.38
CA ALA A 98 -10.14 6.87 -0.47
C ALA A 98 -10.17 5.48 -1.14
N GLN A 99 -10.79 4.48 -0.51
CA GLN A 99 -10.93 3.12 -1.03
C GLN A 99 -11.51 3.08 -2.46
N LYS A 100 -12.38 4.02 -2.83
CA LYS A 100 -12.96 4.09 -4.19
C LYS A 100 -11.92 4.32 -5.28
N ALA A 101 -10.83 5.00 -4.94
CA ALA A 101 -9.72 5.29 -5.86
C ALA A 101 -8.60 4.23 -5.79
N ILE A 102 -8.72 3.21 -4.93
CA ILE A 102 -7.77 2.11 -4.88
C ILE A 102 -8.08 1.12 -6.00
N ALA A 103 -7.04 0.73 -6.71
CA ALA A 103 -7.13 -0.13 -7.88
C ALA A 103 -6.43 -1.47 -7.66
N VAL A 104 -7.03 -2.55 -8.17
CA VAL A 104 -6.33 -3.81 -8.39
C VAL A 104 -5.66 -3.72 -9.76
N VAL A 105 -4.33 -3.77 -9.81
CA VAL A 105 -3.56 -3.83 -11.06
C VAL A 105 -3.21 -5.29 -11.31
N GLY A 106 -3.68 -5.87 -12.42
CA GLY A 106 -3.55 -7.29 -12.70
C GLY A 106 -2.83 -7.62 -13.99
N GLY A 107 -1.75 -8.39 -13.90
CA GLY A 107 -1.10 -8.98 -15.07
C GLY A 107 -1.96 -10.11 -15.64
N VAL A 108 -2.43 -9.95 -16.89
CA VAL A 108 -3.24 -10.93 -17.60
C VAL A 108 -2.33 -11.92 -18.33
N TYR A 109 -2.58 -13.22 -18.20
CA TYR A 109 -1.74 -14.26 -18.80
C TYR A 109 -2.50 -15.56 -19.04
N LYS A 110 -1.96 -16.39 -19.95
CA LYS A 110 -2.35 -17.79 -20.09
C LYS A 110 -1.34 -18.68 -19.37
N CYS A 111 -1.81 -19.56 -18.51
CA CYS A 111 -0.91 -20.51 -17.85
C CYS A 111 -0.50 -21.65 -18.81
N LYS A 112 0.63 -22.30 -18.52
CA LYS A 112 1.16 -23.38 -19.35
C LYS A 112 0.28 -24.66 -19.30
N SER A 113 -0.56 -24.80 -18.25
CA SER A 113 -1.37 -26.00 -17.98
C SER A 113 -2.80 -25.88 -18.45
N CYS A 114 -3.28 -24.70 -18.86
CA CYS A 114 -4.62 -24.51 -19.39
C CYS A 114 -4.65 -23.37 -20.43
N THR A 115 -5.69 -23.35 -21.26
CA THR A 115 -5.86 -22.35 -22.33
C THR A 115 -6.60 -21.10 -21.88
N ARG A 116 -7.03 -21.04 -20.60
CA ARG A 116 -7.81 -19.93 -20.03
C ARG A 116 -6.94 -18.77 -19.62
N TRP A 117 -7.50 -17.59 -19.67
CA TRP A 117 -6.89 -16.39 -19.10
C TRP A 117 -6.92 -16.41 -17.58
N HIS A 118 -5.90 -15.86 -16.99
CA HIS A 118 -5.72 -15.66 -15.54
C HIS A 118 -5.30 -14.23 -15.28
N VAL A 119 -5.48 -13.78 -14.03
CA VAL A 119 -5.03 -12.48 -13.56
C VAL A 119 -4.16 -12.67 -12.32
N ALA A 120 -2.96 -12.08 -12.33
CA ALA A 120 -2.07 -11.99 -11.17
C ALA A 120 -2.18 -10.58 -10.59
N PRO A 121 -2.88 -10.38 -9.45
CA PRO A 121 -3.14 -9.06 -8.92
C PRO A 121 -1.99 -8.48 -8.10
N ALA A 122 -1.83 -7.17 -8.20
CA ALA A 122 -1.07 -6.26 -7.38
C ALA A 122 -1.96 -5.06 -7.01
N SER A 123 -1.38 -4.01 -6.42
CA SER A 123 -2.10 -2.81 -6.00
C SER A 123 -1.75 -1.59 -6.84
N GLY A 124 -2.62 -0.61 -6.81
CA GLY A 124 -2.45 0.70 -7.40
C GLY A 124 -3.48 1.68 -6.88
N PHE A 125 -3.42 2.91 -7.33
CA PHE A 125 -4.40 3.95 -6.98
C PHE A 125 -4.47 5.04 -8.04
N LEU A 126 -5.62 5.69 -8.14
CA LEU A 126 -5.87 6.78 -9.05
C LEU A 126 -5.28 8.10 -8.51
N ILE A 127 -4.46 8.78 -9.34
CA ILE A 127 -3.99 10.17 -9.12
C ILE A 127 -4.68 11.17 -10.04
N ALA A 128 -5.32 10.69 -11.09
CA ALA A 128 -6.25 11.40 -11.96
C ALA A 128 -7.35 10.42 -12.39
N GLU A 129 -8.41 10.92 -13.03
CA GLU A 129 -9.54 10.06 -13.44
C GLU A 129 -9.15 8.93 -14.41
N ASP A 130 -8.02 9.09 -15.10
CA ASP A 130 -7.49 8.19 -16.13
C ASP A 130 -6.05 7.73 -15.85
N MET A 131 -5.50 8.00 -14.64
CA MET A 131 -4.11 7.68 -14.31
C MET A 131 -3.98 6.88 -13.01
N VAL A 132 -3.39 5.72 -13.12
CA VAL A 132 -3.13 4.77 -12.03
C VAL A 132 -1.66 4.69 -11.72
N VAL A 133 -1.27 4.91 -10.46
CA VAL A 133 0.08 4.67 -9.96
C VAL A 133 0.22 3.22 -9.51
N THR A 134 1.34 2.60 -9.84
CA THR A 134 1.80 1.31 -9.31
C THR A 134 3.32 1.25 -9.29
N ASN A 135 3.91 0.12 -8.90
CA ASN A 135 5.36 -0.05 -9.00
C ASN A 135 5.81 -0.42 -10.43
N TYR A 136 7.06 -0.06 -10.76
CA TYR A 136 7.72 -0.44 -12.00
C TYR A 136 7.76 -1.96 -12.17
N HIS A 137 8.16 -2.69 -11.12
CA HIS A 137 8.24 -4.16 -11.16
C HIS A 137 6.88 -4.87 -11.34
N VAL A 138 5.75 -4.20 -11.06
CA VAL A 138 4.40 -4.72 -11.34
C VAL A 138 4.11 -4.74 -12.84
N VAL A 139 4.67 -3.78 -13.58
CA VAL A 139 4.52 -3.65 -15.03
C VAL A 139 5.59 -4.48 -15.76
N ASN A 140 6.83 -4.51 -15.26
CA ASN A 140 7.95 -5.22 -15.90
C ASN A 140 7.85 -6.74 -15.71
N GLN A 141 6.84 -7.37 -16.32
CA GLN A 141 6.57 -8.82 -16.21
C GLN A 141 6.37 -9.43 -17.61
N PRO A 142 7.48 -9.78 -18.31
CA PRO A 142 7.44 -10.22 -19.72
C PRO A 142 6.66 -11.52 -19.93
N GLU A 143 6.41 -12.30 -18.88
CA GLU A 143 5.60 -13.51 -18.93
C GLU A 143 4.08 -13.23 -18.95
N ARG A 144 3.66 -11.98 -18.86
CA ARG A 144 2.25 -11.56 -18.98
C ARG A 144 1.92 -11.20 -20.42
N SER A 145 0.65 -11.17 -20.74
CA SER A 145 0.16 -10.81 -22.08
C SER A 145 -0.30 -9.36 -22.16
N SER A 146 -0.86 -8.81 -21.07
CA SER A 146 -1.32 -7.42 -20.94
C SER A 146 -1.55 -7.07 -19.48
N LEU A 147 -1.99 -5.82 -19.21
CA LEU A 147 -2.40 -5.35 -17.89
C LEU A 147 -3.87 -4.92 -17.87
N ALA A 148 -4.57 -5.30 -16.82
CA ALA A 148 -5.93 -4.84 -16.52
C ALA A 148 -5.95 -4.12 -15.17
N VAL A 149 -6.84 -3.15 -15.02
CA VAL A 149 -7.10 -2.40 -13.79
C VAL A 149 -8.55 -2.59 -13.40
N ARG A 150 -8.81 -3.01 -12.16
CA ARG A 150 -10.15 -3.09 -11.57
C ARG A 150 -10.30 -2.05 -10.48
N LEU A 151 -11.36 -1.26 -10.54
CA LEU A 151 -11.70 -0.28 -9.50
C LEU A 151 -12.60 -0.91 -8.42
N PHE A 152 -12.76 -0.19 -7.32
CA PHE A 152 -13.58 -0.61 -6.19
C PHE A 152 -15.04 -0.90 -6.58
N ASP A 153 -15.61 -0.11 -7.48
CA ASP A 153 -16.97 -0.25 -7.99
C ASP A 153 -17.19 -1.47 -8.93
N GLY A 154 -16.12 -2.19 -9.23
CA GLY A 154 -16.15 -3.41 -10.05
C GLY A 154 -15.84 -3.20 -11.52
N ARG A 155 -15.77 -1.97 -12.02
CA ARG A 155 -15.36 -1.72 -13.41
C ARG A 155 -13.95 -2.18 -13.65
N VAL A 156 -13.72 -2.79 -14.81
CA VAL A 156 -12.43 -3.30 -15.26
C VAL A 156 -12.04 -2.60 -16.56
N PHE A 157 -10.81 -2.20 -16.68
CA PHE A 157 -10.22 -1.51 -17.84
C PHE A 157 -8.93 -2.19 -18.26
N MET A 158 -8.63 -2.24 -19.55
CA MET A 158 -7.28 -2.57 -20.01
C MET A 158 -6.40 -1.31 -19.92
N VAL A 159 -5.12 -1.51 -19.62
CA VAL A 159 -4.13 -0.43 -19.64
C VAL A 159 -3.85 -0.02 -21.09
N GLU A 160 -3.90 1.27 -21.35
CA GLU A 160 -3.70 1.85 -22.68
C GLU A 160 -2.25 2.27 -22.95
N ALA A 161 -1.54 2.72 -21.90
CA ALA A 161 -0.16 3.18 -22.01
C ALA A 161 0.53 3.28 -20.66
N VAL A 162 1.88 3.31 -20.69
CA VAL A 162 2.73 3.78 -19.60
C VAL A 162 3.08 5.24 -19.89
N VAL A 163 2.58 6.17 -19.05
CA VAL A 163 2.73 7.62 -19.28
C VAL A 163 3.88 8.24 -18.47
N ALA A 164 4.28 7.61 -17.37
CA ALA A 164 5.50 7.94 -16.65
C ALA A 164 6.08 6.69 -16.00
N ALA A 165 7.39 6.56 -15.94
CA ALA A 165 8.07 5.44 -15.30
C ALA A 165 9.45 5.81 -14.80
N SER A 166 9.90 5.13 -13.76
CA SER A 166 11.28 5.15 -13.29
C SER A 166 11.64 3.83 -12.62
N GLU A 167 12.59 3.11 -13.21
CA GLU A 167 13.14 1.88 -12.60
C GLU A 167 13.86 2.20 -11.29
N ARG A 168 14.58 3.32 -11.26
CA ARG A 168 15.27 3.81 -10.07
C ARG A 168 14.31 4.01 -8.89
N PHE A 169 13.15 4.62 -9.12
CA PHE A 169 12.15 4.86 -8.07
C PHE A 169 11.20 3.67 -7.87
N ASP A 170 11.23 2.69 -8.76
CA ASP A 170 10.27 1.59 -8.80
C ASP A 170 8.82 2.10 -8.92
N LEU A 171 8.59 3.05 -9.80
CA LEU A 171 7.28 3.65 -10.04
C LEU A 171 6.88 3.59 -11.51
N ALA A 172 5.60 3.42 -11.74
CA ALA A 172 4.96 3.56 -13.04
C ALA A 172 3.60 4.24 -12.90
N VAL A 173 3.27 5.10 -13.86
CA VAL A 173 1.96 5.70 -14.02
C VAL A 173 1.35 5.17 -15.31
N LEU A 174 0.20 4.53 -15.17
CA LEU A 174 -0.52 3.86 -16.25
C LEU A 174 -1.72 4.70 -16.68
N ARG A 175 -1.99 4.75 -17.98
CA ARG A 175 -3.22 5.34 -18.52
C ARG A 175 -4.27 4.24 -18.69
N ILE A 176 -5.50 4.58 -18.30
CA ILE A 176 -6.72 3.82 -18.54
C ILE A 176 -7.81 4.77 -19.07
N PRO A 177 -8.93 4.29 -19.61
CA PRO A 177 -10.07 5.13 -19.91
C PRO A 177 -10.54 5.94 -18.70
N LYS A 178 -11.06 7.16 -18.92
CA LYS A 178 -11.58 8.02 -17.86
C LYS A 178 -12.65 7.31 -17.03
N THR A 179 -12.49 7.37 -15.72
CA THR A 179 -13.34 6.61 -14.79
C THR A 179 -14.44 7.45 -14.14
N GLY A 180 -14.28 8.77 -14.06
CA GLY A 180 -15.13 9.64 -13.26
C GLY A 180 -15.00 9.42 -11.74
N VAL A 181 -14.02 8.61 -11.30
CA VAL A 181 -13.73 8.40 -9.88
C VAL A 181 -12.81 9.49 -9.39
N LYS A 182 -13.15 10.12 -8.25
CA LYS A 182 -12.31 11.13 -7.63
C LYS A 182 -10.97 10.49 -7.21
N PRO A 183 -9.82 11.01 -7.69
CA PRO A 183 -8.51 10.50 -7.31
C PRO A 183 -8.16 10.81 -5.86
N VAL A 184 -7.13 10.13 -5.33
CA VAL A 184 -6.55 10.46 -4.03
C VAL A 184 -5.70 11.73 -4.11
N ALA A 185 -5.58 12.43 -2.99
CA ALA A 185 -4.65 13.56 -2.85
C ALA A 185 -3.24 13.05 -2.54
N LEU A 186 -2.22 13.69 -3.09
CA LEU A 186 -0.83 13.45 -2.73
C LEU A 186 -0.42 14.41 -1.61
N GLY A 187 0.11 13.87 -0.52
CA GLY A 187 0.65 14.62 0.60
C GLY A 187 2.11 15.03 0.41
N GLN A 188 2.71 15.49 1.50
CA GLN A 188 4.15 15.72 1.63
C GLN A 188 4.80 14.52 2.36
N ALA A 189 6.14 14.50 2.44
CA ALA A 189 6.83 13.50 3.22
C ALA A 189 6.38 13.52 4.69
N ALA A 190 5.89 12.39 5.19
CA ALA A 190 5.47 12.27 6.58
C ALA A 190 6.69 12.12 7.49
N PRO A 191 6.75 12.78 8.66
CA PRO A 191 7.87 12.61 9.59
C PRO A 191 7.93 11.18 10.15
N VAL A 192 9.09 10.78 10.64
CA VAL A 192 9.22 9.54 11.45
C VAL A 192 8.25 9.62 12.63
N GLU A 193 7.69 8.47 13.04
CA GLU A 193 6.62 8.32 14.02
C GLU A 193 5.21 8.74 13.56
N ALA A 194 5.04 9.44 12.44
CA ALA A 194 3.71 9.76 11.92
C ALA A 194 2.89 8.48 11.72
N LYS A 195 1.63 8.52 12.12
CA LYS A 195 0.68 7.43 11.84
C LYS A 195 0.40 7.33 10.35
N VAL A 196 0.29 6.11 9.88
CA VAL A 196 -0.03 5.81 8.48
C VAL A 196 -0.98 4.64 8.36
N ASP A 197 -1.84 4.71 7.35
CA ASP A 197 -2.73 3.66 6.90
C ASP A 197 -2.29 3.17 5.52
N LEU A 198 -2.37 1.87 5.28
CA LEU A 198 -2.14 1.28 3.97
C LEU A 198 -3.38 0.52 3.53
N ILE A 199 -3.87 0.79 2.32
CA ILE A 199 -4.89 -0.03 1.67
C ILE A 199 -4.26 -0.74 0.48
N SER A 200 -4.30 -2.08 0.48
CA SER A 200 -3.66 -2.89 -0.55
C SER A 200 -4.34 -4.26 -0.73
N HIS A 201 -3.75 -5.12 -1.56
CA HIS A 201 -4.33 -6.42 -1.93
C HIS A 201 -3.38 -7.59 -1.62
N PRO A 202 -2.90 -7.76 -0.36
CA PRO A 202 -1.92 -8.77 -0.02
C PRO A 202 -2.46 -10.18 -0.31
N ASN A 203 -1.76 -10.92 -1.15
CA ASN A 203 -2.10 -12.30 -1.53
C ASN A 203 -3.60 -12.50 -1.85
N GLN A 204 -4.16 -11.60 -2.68
CA GLN A 204 -5.57 -11.56 -3.09
C GLN A 204 -6.58 -11.32 -1.96
N ARG A 205 -6.18 -10.76 -0.81
CA ARG A 205 -7.09 -10.20 0.19
C ARG A 205 -7.33 -8.75 -0.21
N PHE A 206 -8.40 -8.55 -0.98
CA PHE A 206 -8.65 -7.25 -1.59
C PHE A 206 -9.08 -6.20 -0.58
N TYR A 207 -8.56 -4.98 -0.77
CA TYR A 207 -8.88 -3.81 0.06
C TYR A 207 -8.58 -4.00 1.56
N THR A 208 -7.52 -4.75 1.87
CA THR A 208 -7.04 -4.89 3.24
C THR A 208 -6.47 -3.56 3.71
N LEU A 209 -7.00 -3.05 4.83
CA LEU A 209 -6.49 -1.90 5.55
C LEU A 209 -5.56 -2.38 6.67
N THR A 210 -4.37 -1.80 6.75
CA THR A 210 -3.45 -1.99 7.88
C THR A 210 -2.95 -0.64 8.38
N GLU A 211 -2.74 -0.52 9.68
CA GLU A 211 -2.27 0.69 10.37
C GLU A 211 -0.83 0.52 10.85
N GLY A 212 -0.10 1.61 10.92
CA GLY A 212 1.25 1.64 11.46
C GLY A 212 1.81 3.05 11.57
N ARG A 213 3.14 3.13 11.55
CA ARG A 213 3.88 4.40 11.63
C ARG A 213 5.00 4.41 10.61
N VAL A 214 5.44 5.61 10.22
CA VAL A 214 6.71 5.77 9.54
C VAL A 214 7.82 5.40 10.51
N ALA A 215 8.56 4.33 10.23
CA ALA A 215 9.62 3.83 11.10
C ALA A 215 10.96 4.54 10.83
N ARG A 216 11.30 4.78 9.56
CA ARG A 216 12.55 5.45 9.15
C ARG A 216 12.55 5.81 7.68
N TYR A 217 13.41 6.76 7.33
CA TYR A 217 13.90 6.95 5.96
C TYR A 217 15.34 6.45 5.88
N PHE A 218 15.73 5.87 4.73
CA PHE A 218 17.08 5.34 4.54
C PHE A 218 17.44 5.34 3.05
N MET A 219 18.75 5.22 2.78
CA MET A 219 19.23 5.05 1.41
C MET A 219 19.33 3.55 1.10
N MET A 220 18.70 3.15 0.02
CA MET A 220 18.87 1.80 -0.54
C MET A 220 19.58 1.86 -1.88
N GLN A 221 20.23 0.76 -2.25
CA GLN A 221 20.85 0.61 -3.55
C GLN A 221 19.84 0.01 -4.53
N ARG A 222 19.61 0.68 -5.65
CA ARG A 222 18.80 0.15 -6.75
C ARG A 222 19.51 0.49 -8.07
N ASP A 223 19.76 -0.51 -8.91
CA ASP A 223 20.49 -0.35 -10.18
C ASP A 223 21.77 0.49 -10.04
N ARG A 224 22.62 0.12 -9.05
CA ARG A 224 23.90 0.81 -8.72
C ARG A 224 23.75 2.30 -8.35
N LYS A 225 22.54 2.80 -8.17
CA LYS A 225 22.26 4.16 -7.72
C LYS A 225 21.64 4.15 -6.33
N GLN A 226 21.99 5.13 -5.53
CA GLN A 226 21.32 5.34 -4.25
C GLN A 226 19.97 6.01 -4.47
N VAL A 227 18.96 5.53 -3.76
CA VAL A 227 17.61 6.08 -3.75
C VAL A 227 17.06 6.08 -2.33
N SER A 228 16.38 7.12 -1.97
CA SER A 228 15.76 7.19 -0.65
C SER A 228 14.54 6.25 -0.61
N ALA A 229 14.37 5.56 0.50
CA ALA A 229 13.23 4.70 0.78
C ALA A 229 12.66 5.02 2.16
N MET A 230 11.42 4.63 2.39
CA MET A 230 10.71 4.77 3.66
C MET A 230 10.34 3.38 4.18
N SER A 231 10.60 3.10 5.46
CA SER A 231 10.05 1.90 6.11
C SER A 231 8.87 2.30 6.98
N ILE A 232 7.85 1.44 7.00
CA ILE A 232 6.66 1.60 7.84
C ILE A 232 6.43 0.35 8.69
N THR A 233 5.66 0.49 9.76
CA THR A 233 5.26 -0.65 10.60
C THR A 233 3.90 -1.24 10.22
N ALA A 234 3.12 -0.57 9.36
CA ALA A 234 1.91 -1.13 8.79
C ALA A 234 2.23 -2.41 8.00
N ASP A 235 1.47 -3.47 8.24
CA ASP A 235 1.76 -4.78 7.66
C ASP A 235 1.31 -4.89 6.21
N PHE A 236 2.16 -5.51 5.37
CA PHE A 236 1.83 -5.84 3.99
C PHE A 236 2.71 -6.97 3.44
N GLY A 237 2.34 -7.53 2.30
CA GLY A 237 3.05 -8.63 1.67
C GLY A 237 2.86 -8.66 0.16
N ARG A 238 3.19 -9.80 -0.46
CA ARG A 238 3.04 -10.00 -1.90
C ARG A 238 1.65 -9.60 -2.38
N GLY A 239 1.58 -8.78 -3.42
CA GLY A 239 0.33 -8.22 -3.96
C GLY A 239 0.01 -6.83 -3.45
N SER A 240 0.70 -6.34 -2.40
CA SER A 240 0.54 -4.97 -1.90
C SER A 240 1.34 -3.94 -2.69
N SER A 241 2.28 -4.36 -3.56
CA SER A 241 3.07 -3.46 -4.42
C SER A 241 2.17 -2.49 -5.18
N GLY A 242 2.48 -1.19 -5.09
CA GLY A 242 1.68 -0.10 -5.67
C GLY A 242 0.57 0.42 -4.76
N GLY A 243 0.33 -0.18 -3.60
CA GLY A 243 -0.68 0.28 -2.64
C GLY A 243 -0.29 1.62 -1.99
N PRO A 244 -1.22 2.59 -1.87
CA PRO A 244 -0.94 3.88 -1.26
C PRO A 244 -0.85 3.79 0.25
N VAL A 245 0.13 4.48 0.81
CA VAL A 245 0.30 4.75 2.23
C VAL A 245 -0.25 6.14 2.52
N PHE A 246 -1.26 6.24 3.37
CA PHE A 246 -1.94 7.49 3.72
C PHE A 246 -1.45 8.02 5.06
N ASN A 247 -1.44 9.35 5.20
CA ASN A 247 -1.32 10.03 6.49
C ASN A 247 -2.70 10.16 7.18
N GLU A 248 -2.73 10.74 8.38
CA GLU A 248 -3.96 10.94 9.16
C GLU A 248 -4.97 11.89 8.47
N THR A 249 -4.53 12.71 7.51
CA THR A 249 -5.40 13.58 6.70
C THR A 249 -5.92 12.90 5.44
N GLY A 250 -5.55 11.64 5.20
CA GLY A 250 -5.97 10.84 4.05
C GLY A 250 -5.26 11.22 2.74
N GLU A 251 -4.04 11.74 2.84
CA GLU A 251 -3.19 12.06 1.69
C GLU A 251 -2.10 11.00 1.54
N VAL A 252 -1.75 10.65 0.32
CA VAL A 252 -0.70 9.66 0.05
C VAL A 252 0.67 10.23 0.38
N VAL A 253 1.41 9.55 1.26
CA VAL A 253 2.77 9.91 1.70
C VAL A 253 3.82 8.89 1.26
N GLY A 254 3.38 7.73 0.76
CA GLY A 254 4.26 6.68 0.24
C GLY A 254 3.51 5.63 -0.57
N ILE A 255 4.26 4.75 -1.21
CA ILE A 255 3.76 3.65 -2.04
C ILE A 255 4.43 2.35 -1.59
N ALA A 256 3.66 1.34 -1.21
CA ALA A 256 4.17 0.04 -0.81
C ALA A 256 4.96 -0.61 -1.96
N ALA A 257 6.16 -1.14 -1.69
CA ALA A 257 7.02 -1.65 -2.74
C ALA A 257 7.57 -3.04 -2.44
N SER A 258 8.27 -3.26 -1.34
CA SER A 258 8.95 -4.52 -1.05
C SER A 258 8.99 -4.85 0.42
N THR A 259 9.27 -6.10 0.72
CA THR A 259 9.52 -6.59 2.08
C THR A 259 10.91 -7.21 2.14
N GLU A 260 11.58 -7.07 3.27
CA GLU A 260 12.88 -7.67 3.56
C GLU A 260 12.79 -8.44 4.87
N SER A 261 13.14 -9.72 4.83
CA SER A 261 13.11 -10.60 6.00
C SER A 261 14.50 -10.70 6.61
N LEU A 262 14.60 -10.44 7.92
CA LEU A 262 15.82 -10.65 8.69
C LEU A 262 15.75 -11.98 9.43
N TYR A 263 16.70 -12.87 9.19
CA TYR A 263 16.80 -14.17 9.84
C TYR A 263 17.99 -14.21 10.80
N TYR A 264 17.87 -14.96 11.89
CA TYR A 264 18.96 -15.16 12.83
C TYR A 264 20.05 -16.11 12.28
N THR A 265 19.63 -17.12 11.53
CA THR A 265 20.54 -18.10 10.91
C THR A 265 20.34 -18.10 9.40
N GLU A 266 21.41 -17.75 8.68
CA GLU A 266 21.51 -17.90 7.23
C GLU A 266 22.76 -18.70 6.93
N LYS A 267 22.60 -19.99 6.64
CA LYS A 267 23.71 -20.90 6.35
C LYS A 267 23.29 -21.89 5.27
N ASP A 268 24.14 -22.07 4.27
CA ASP A 268 23.97 -23.04 3.19
C ASP A 268 22.64 -22.89 2.41
N GLY A 269 22.14 -21.65 2.30
CA GLY A 269 20.85 -21.34 1.64
C GLY A 269 19.62 -21.59 2.50
N GLU A 270 19.77 -22.04 3.74
CA GLU A 270 18.66 -22.17 4.69
C GLU A 270 18.50 -20.90 5.53
N GLN A 271 17.28 -20.35 5.53
CA GLN A 271 16.88 -19.20 6.35
C GLN A 271 15.99 -19.69 7.49
N LYS A 272 16.45 -19.55 8.73
CA LYS A 272 15.73 -20.01 9.94
C LYS A 272 15.63 -18.90 10.97
N ASN A 273 14.62 -19.00 11.82
CA ASN A 273 14.38 -18.09 12.93
C ASN A 273 14.22 -16.64 12.44
N LEU A 274 13.11 -16.35 11.74
CA LEU A 274 12.73 -15.00 11.34
C LEU A 274 12.71 -14.07 12.55
N GLN A 275 13.52 -13.00 12.51
CA GLN A 275 13.65 -12.01 13.57
C GLN A 275 12.73 -10.82 13.31
N MET A 276 12.72 -10.32 12.08
CA MET A 276 11.97 -9.13 11.72
C MET A 276 11.63 -9.13 10.23
N LEU A 277 10.54 -8.46 9.90
CA LEU A 277 10.12 -8.21 8.53
C LEU A 277 10.03 -6.71 8.30
N PHE A 278 10.95 -6.16 7.52
CA PHE A 278 10.90 -4.77 7.12
C PHE A 278 9.91 -4.55 5.98
N LYS A 279 9.19 -3.45 6.02
CA LYS A 279 8.19 -3.03 5.05
C LYS A 279 8.67 -1.74 4.37
N HIS A 280 9.10 -1.85 3.12
CA HIS A 280 9.71 -0.74 2.39
C HIS A 280 8.74 -0.12 1.39
N CYS A 281 8.68 1.20 1.42
CA CYS A 281 7.83 2.02 0.58
C CYS A 281 8.68 3.02 -0.22
N VAL A 282 8.18 3.39 -1.38
CA VAL A 282 8.66 4.55 -2.13
C VAL A 282 8.07 5.81 -1.50
N PRO A 283 8.87 6.81 -1.07
CA PRO A 283 8.34 8.08 -0.59
C PRO A 283 7.56 8.83 -1.68
N VAL A 284 6.50 9.52 -1.31
CA VAL A 284 5.66 10.29 -2.25
C VAL A 284 6.42 11.36 -3.02
N SER A 285 7.51 11.91 -2.45
CA SER A 285 8.37 12.88 -3.13
C SER A 285 8.95 12.37 -4.45
N GLN A 286 9.21 11.05 -4.56
CA GLN A 286 9.68 10.44 -5.80
C GLN A 286 8.57 10.32 -6.85
N LEU A 287 7.32 10.11 -6.43
CA LEU A 287 6.18 10.17 -7.34
C LEU A 287 5.98 11.61 -7.83
N ARG A 288 6.06 12.62 -6.96
CA ARG A 288 5.98 14.02 -7.35
C ARG A 288 7.08 14.40 -8.35
N GLU A 289 8.33 14.00 -8.08
CA GLU A 289 9.44 14.19 -9.02
C GLU A 289 9.15 13.52 -10.39
N LEU A 290 8.58 12.31 -10.39
CA LEU A 290 8.26 11.57 -11.60
C LEU A 290 7.21 12.26 -12.47
N ILE A 291 6.23 12.91 -11.83
CA ILE A 291 5.09 13.58 -12.49
C ILE A 291 5.26 15.10 -12.64
N GLY A 292 6.43 15.66 -12.27
CA GLY A 292 6.76 17.08 -12.47
C GLY A 292 6.03 18.03 -11.53
N GLU A 293 5.73 17.59 -10.29
CA GLU A 293 5.14 18.40 -9.21
C GLU A 293 6.15 18.86 -8.16
#